data_dfddd005ead7498ff0e8c0bb678c5927
#
_entry.id   dfddd005ead7498ff0e8c0bb678c5927
#
_cell.length_a   1.000
_cell.length_b   1.000
_cell.length_c   1.000
_cell.angle_alpha   90.00
_cell.angle_beta   90.00
_cell.angle_gamma   90.00
#
_symmetry.space_group_name_H-M   'P 1'
#
loop_
_entity.id
_entity.type
_entity.pdbx_description
1 polymer ?
#
loop_
_entity_poly.entity_id
_entity_poly.type
_entity_poly.pdbx_seq_one_letter_code
_entity_poly.pdbx_strand_id
1 'polypeptide(L)'
;GFESVEELEITSCGDVLVTGNPKHLDFGTWLANPQTGEALGETERRSVLSRFMLTLHRSLFLDRTGRMIAGVCSILTLCLVIAGGVLWLTLYGRKLRRVGRLHSDVGLLSLLPLLFLVGTGVALSAVRFDVWELIPNELESVEVSHSEAVIAPSEWPAFQSISLKDVEVLRYPFLVEEDEVFELTMQNGDRIEFRATDGAVVAQADVHLDEQIFAWTDRVHTARFDGWLAWLWMAVSVAMLALAYTGLTSWFRRWVSARRMIKHKMNDVVTDVCIVVASQMGTTADRASRLAKAWLEMGVKCTVHDLASFRPSPDMHKCLFMLATYGQG
;
A
#
# COMPACT_ATOMS: atom_id res chain seq x y z
N GLY A 1 -4.63 -7.06 -39.29
CA GLY A 1 -3.69 -7.65 -38.36
C GLY A 1 -2.41 -6.84 -38.23
N PHE A 2 -1.45 -7.38 -37.58
CA PHE A 2 -0.13 -6.77 -37.31
C PHE A 2 0.88 -7.19 -38.38
N GLU A 3 1.84 -6.33 -38.69
CA GLU A 3 3.01 -6.63 -39.53
C GLU A 3 4.12 -7.31 -38.72
N SER A 4 4.31 -6.86 -37.47
CA SER A 4 5.20 -7.49 -36.49
C SER A 4 4.53 -7.51 -35.12
N VAL A 5 4.80 -8.56 -34.36
CA VAL A 5 4.35 -8.71 -32.97
C VAL A 5 5.59 -9.06 -32.15
N GLU A 6 5.79 -8.32 -31.07
CA GLU A 6 6.86 -8.64 -30.09
C GLU A 6 6.27 -9.35 -28.87
N GLU A 7 5.09 -8.90 -28.41
CA GLU A 7 4.48 -9.43 -27.20
C GLU A 7 2.96 -9.39 -27.31
N LEU A 8 2.33 -10.43 -26.80
CA LEU A 8 0.88 -10.53 -26.62
C LEU A 8 0.63 -10.74 -25.14
N GLU A 9 -0.09 -9.82 -24.50
CA GLU A 9 -0.49 -9.88 -23.09
C GLU A 9 -1.99 -10.04 -22.99
N ILE A 10 -2.45 -10.94 -22.11
CA ILE A 10 -3.86 -11.11 -21.80
C ILE A 10 -4.12 -10.53 -20.41
N THR A 11 -4.92 -9.49 -20.37
CA THR A 11 -5.27 -8.84 -19.11
C THR A 11 -6.20 -9.69 -18.27
N SER A 12 -6.27 -9.42 -16.97
CA SER A 12 -7.22 -10.09 -16.06
C SER A 12 -8.69 -9.90 -16.45
N CYS A 13 -9.00 -8.89 -17.28
CA CYS A 13 -10.35 -8.65 -17.82
C CYS A 13 -10.60 -9.42 -19.10
N GLY A 14 -9.61 -10.13 -19.62
CA GLY A 14 -9.70 -10.88 -20.88
C GLY A 14 -9.42 -10.05 -22.12
N ASP A 15 -8.97 -8.80 -21.99
CA ASP A 15 -8.52 -7.98 -23.10
C ASP A 15 -7.18 -8.49 -23.62
N VAL A 16 -7.02 -8.51 -24.93
CA VAL A 16 -5.78 -8.90 -25.60
C VAL A 16 -5.03 -7.63 -26.00
N LEU A 17 -3.86 -7.44 -25.39
CA LEU A 17 -2.93 -6.37 -25.74
C LEU A 17 -1.81 -6.93 -26.60
N VAL A 18 -1.55 -6.28 -27.72
CA VAL A 18 -0.48 -6.64 -28.65
C VAL A 18 0.49 -5.49 -28.75
N THR A 19 1.75 -5.75 -28.35
CA THR A 19 2.85 -4.84 -28.61
C THR A 19 3.49 -5.21 -29.94
N GLY A 20 3.46 -4.29 -30.88
CA GLY A 20 3.93 -4.53 -32.24
C GLY A 20 3.52 -3.44 -33.19
N ASN A 21 3.61 -3.74 -34.46
CA ASN A 21 3.34 -2.82 -35.56
C ASN A 21 2.10 -3.24 -36.34
N PRO A 22 0.93 -2.63 -36.10
CA PRO A 22 -0.25 -2.90 -36.95
C PRO A 22 -0.01 -2.38 -38.36
N LYS A 23 -0.70 -2.96 -39.33
CA LYS A 23 -0.61 -2.52 -40.71
C LYS A 23 -0.97 -1.04 -40.82
N HIS A 24 -0.05 -0.25 -41.39
CA HIS A 24 -0.19 1.19 -41.63
C HIS A 24 -0.24 2.08 -40.40
N LEU A 25 0.17 1.57 -39.23
CA LEU A 25 0.21 2.31 -37.96
C LEU A 25 1.60 2.22 -37.34
N ASP A 26 1.90 3.09 -36.39
CA ASP A 26 3.19 3.12 -35.72
C ASP A 26 3.32 1.98 -34.68
N PHE A 27 4.55 1.64 -34.34
CA PHE A 27 4.84 0.67 -33.29
C PHE A 27 4.31 1.14 -31.94
N GLY A 28 3.59 0.25 -31.24
CA GLY A 28 2.97 0.56 -29.96
C GLY A 28 2.25 -0.63 -29.35
N THR A 29 1.57 -0.41 -28.24
CA THR A 29 0.71 -1.41 -27.60
C THR A 29 -0.75 -1.13 -27.97
N TRP A 30 -1.39 -2.11 -28.55
CA TRP A 30 -2.71 -2.02 -29.13
C TRP A 30 -3.68 -3.01 -28.49
N LEU A 31 -4.90 -2.58 -28.26
CA LEU A 31 -5.99 -3.50 -27.99
C LEU A 31 -6.35 -4.26 -29.27
N ALA A 32 -6.33 -5.57 -29.21
CA ALA A 32 -6.63 -6.42 -30.36
C ALA A 32 -7.91 -7.23 -30.15
N ASN A 33 -8.61 -7.48 -31.23
CA ASN A 33 -9.74 -8.41 -31.23
C ASN A 33 -9.21 -9.85 -31.13
N PRO A 34 -9.54 -10.60 -30.07
CA PRO A 34 -9.01 -11.96 -29.86
C PRO A 34 -9.45 -12.97 -30.93
N GLN A 35 -10.48 -12.69 -31.70
CA GLN A 35 -11.01 -13.57 -32.75
C GLN A 35 -10.44 -13.26 -34.13
N THR A 36 -10.22 -12.00 -34.43
CA THR A 36 -9.80 -11.56 -35.80
C THR A 36 -8.33 -11.13 -35.83
N GLY A 37 -7.70 -10.86 -34.68
CA GLY A 37 -6.37 -10.29 -34.60
C GLY A 37 -6.27 -8.87 -35.16
N GLU A 38 -7.36 -8.15 -35.27
CA GLU A 38 -7.39 -6.77 -35.75
C GLU A 38 -7.10 -5.80 -34.58
N ALA A 39 -6.29 -4.77 -34.84
CA ALA A 39 -6.08 -3.69 -33.89
C ALA A 39 -7.37 -2.87 -33.78
N LEU A 40 -7.92 -2.76 -32.58
CA LEU A 40 -9.14 -2.01 -32.27
C LEU A 40 -8.84 -0.56 -31.87
N GLY A 41 -7.68 -0.32 -31.28
CA GLY A 41 -7.24 1.00 -30.84
C GLY A 41 -5.92 0.93 -30.08
N GLU A 42 -5.16 2.03 -30.11
CA GLU A 42 -3.95 2.14 -29.28
C GLU A 42 -4.38 2.23 -27.81
N THR A 43 -3.65 1.51 -26.94
CA THR A 43 -3.92 1.60 -25.51
C THR A 43 -3.59 3.00 -25.01
N GLU A 44 -4.52 3.63 -24.31
CA GLU A 44 -4.29 4.96 -23.74
C GLU A 44 -3.10 4.92 -22.79
N ARG A 45 -2.13 5.77 -23.05
CA ARG A 45 -1.05 6.01 -22.10
C ARG A 45 -1.64 6.50 -20.78
N ARG A 46 -1.19 5.93 -19.68
CA ARG A 46 -1.63 6.38 -18.34
C ARG A 46 -1.63 7.91 -18.29
N SER A 47 -2.71 8.49 -17.76
CA SER A 47 -2.84 9.93 -17.64
C SER A 47 -1.66 10.53 -16.85
N VAL A 48 -1.34 11.79 -17.08
CA VAL A 48 -0.27 12.50 -16.36
C VAL A 48 -0.48 12.42 -14.85
N LEU A 49 -1.72 12.56 -14.39
CA LEU A 49 -2.07 12.45 -12.98
C LEU A 49 -1.79 11.04 -12.43
N SER A 50 -2.18 10.00 -13.18
CA SER A 50 -1.93 8.61 -12.76
C SER A 50 -0.43 8.32 -12.65
N ARG A 51 0.38 8.77 -13.61
CA ARG A 51 1.85 8.64 -13.55
C ARG A 51 2.46 9.40 -12.38
N PHE A 52 1.99 10.63 -12.14
CA PHE A 52 2.43 11.44 -11.00
C PHE A 52 2.13 10.72 -9.67
N MET A 53 0.90 10.26 -9.46
CA MET A 53 0.50 9.56 -8.24
C MET A 53 1.26 8.25 -8.05
N LEU A 54 1.50 7.50 -9.12
CA LEU A 54 2.26 6.25 -9.07
C LEU A 54 3.73 6.50 -8.69
N THR A 55 4.37 7.52 -9.28
CA THR A 55 5.76 7.88 -8.97
C THR A 55 5.89 8.40 -7.54
N LEU A 56 4.93 9.22 -7.09
CA LEU A 56 4.86 9.68 -5.70
C LEU A 56 4.74 8.49 -4.75
N HIS A 57 3.81 7.57 -5.02
CA HIS A 57 3.58 6.39 -4.17
C HIS A 57 4.79 5.45 -4.12
N ARG A 58 5.41 5.17 -5.27
CA ARG A 58 6.49 4.18 -5.37
C ARG A 58 7.85 4.70 -4.93
N SER A 59 8.17 5.98 -5.19
CA SER A 59 9.54 6.49 -5.05
C SER A 59 9.65 7.93 -4.58
N LEU A 60 8.55 8.61 -4.24
CA LEU A 60 8.58 10.02 -3.81
C LEU A 60 9.37 10.93 -4.78
N PHE A 61 9.45 10.57 -6.07
CA PHE A 61 10.30 11.21 -7.10
C PHE A 61 11.81 11.18 -6.82
N LEU A 62 12.28 10.31 -5.90
CA LEU A 62 13.68 10.19 -5.48
C LEU A 62 14.28 8.83 -5.87
N ASP A 63 13.78 8.20 -6.91
CA ASP A 63 14.25 6.93 -7.46
C ASP A 63 14.54 5.85 -6.39
N ARG A 64 15.74 5.30 -6.34
CA ARG A 64 16.12 4.24 -5.39
C ARG A 64 15.99 4.70 -3.94
N THR A 65 16.45 5.92 -3.62
CA THR A 65 16.37 6.47 -2.26
C THR A 65 14.92 6.63 -1.81
N GLY A 66 14.07 7.15 -2.70
CA GLY A 66 12.65 7.31 -2.40
C GLY A 66 11.93 5.98 -2.19
N ARG A 67 12.30 4.93 -2.94
CA ARG A 67 11.77 3.58 -2.72
C ARG A 67 12.17 3.02 -1.35
N MET A 68 13.41 3.23 -0.92
CA MET A 68 13.85 2.85 0.44
C MET A 68 13.03 3.57 1.51
N ILE A 69 12.85 4.89 1.37
CA ILE A 69 12.02 5.67 2.29
C ILE A 69 10.57 5.15 2.30
N ALA A 70 9.99 4.89 1.15
CA ALA A 70 8.64 4.33 1.03
C ALA A 70 8.53 2.97 1.73
N GLY A 71 9.52 2.08 1.54
CA GLY A 71 9.59 0.79 2.22
C GLY A 71 9.64 0.92 3.74
N VAL A 72 10.51 1.79 4.28
CA VAL A 72 10.59 2.08 5.71
C VAL A 72 9.26 2.65 6.24
N CYS A 73 8.66 3.60 5.51
CA CYS A 73 7.36 4.15 5.86
C CYS A 73 6.25 3.09 5.87
N SER A 74 6.30 2.12 4.95
CA SER A 74 5.34 1.00 4.93
C SER A 74 5.47 0.13 6.18
N ILE A 75 6.70 -0.21 6.60
CA ILE A 75 6.95 -0.96 7.85
C ILE A 75 6.43 -0.19 9.06
N LEU A 76 6.76 1.10 9.17
CA LEU A 76 6.28 1.93 10.27
C LEU A 76 4.74 2.02 10.29
N THR A 77 4.13 2.14 9.12
CA THR A 77 2.66 2.15 8.98
C THR A 77 2.06 0.82 9.42
N LEU A 78 2.66 -0.31 9.03
CA LEU A 78 2.24 -1.63 9.48
C LEU A 78 2.30 -1.76 11.00
N CYS A 79 3.39 -1.33 11.62
CA CYS A 79 3.53 -1.30 13.07
C CYS A 79 2.44 -0.44 13.74
N LEU A 80 2.12 0.73 13.17
CA LEU A 80 1.06 1.60 13.68
C LEU A 80 -0.33 0.95 13.57
N VAL A 81 -0.63 0.28 12.46
CA VAL A 81 -1.90 -0.44 12.26
C VAL A 81 -2.04 -1.57 13.26
N ILE A 82 -0.99 -2.38 13.45
CA ILE A 82 -0.96 -3.46 14.44
C ILE A 82 -1.13 -2.90 15.85
N ALA A 83 -0.36 -1.88 16.22
CA ALA A 83 -0.45 -1.23 17.53
C ALA A 83 -1.86 -0.65 17.78
N GLY A 84 -2.48 -0.05 16.76
CA GLY A 84 -3.86 0.44 16.82
C GLY A 84 -4.85 -0.68 17.10
N GLY A 85 -4.71 -1.82 16.41
CA GLY A 85 -5.53 -3.02 16.62
C GLY A 85 -5.36 -3.61 18.04
N VAL A 86 -4.11 -3.76 18.50
CA VAL A 86 -3.81 -4.24 19.85
C VAL A 86 -4.37 -3.29 20.90
N LEU A 87 -4.20 -2.00 20.71
CA LEU A 87 -4.73 -0.98 21.63
C LEU A 87 -6.25 -1.04 21.69
N TRP A 88 -6.91 -1.23 20.57
CA TRP A 88 -8.36 -1.41 20.50
C TRP A 88 -8.79 -2.67 21.26
N LEU A 89 -8.15 -3.81 21.03
CA LEU A 89 -8.47 -5.08 21.70
C LEU A 89 -8.26 -5.02 23.22
N THR A 90 -7.16 -4.41 23.67
CA THR A 90 -6.76 -4.44 25.08
C THR A 90 -7.43 -3.37 25.93
N LEU A 91 -7.51 -2.14 25.41
CA LEU A 91 -7.99 -1.01 26.21
C LEU A 91 -9.44 -0.61 25.89
N TYR A 92 -9.94 -0.94 24.72
CA TYR A 92 -11.16 -0.33 24.16
C TYR A 92 -12.32 -1.29 23.94
N GLY A 93 -12.10 -2.58 23.95
CA GLY A 93 -13.14 -3.59 23.72
C GLY A 93 -14.31 -3.53 24.71
N ARG A 94 -14.23 -2.71 25.75
CA ARG A 94 -15.29 -2.56 26.75
C ARG A 94 -15.85 -1.16 26.96
N LYS A 95 -15.19 -0.04 26.69
CA LYS A 95 -15.67 1.29 27.13
C LYS A 95 -15.34 2.54 26.31
N LEU A 96 -14.71 2.47 25.12
CA LEU A 96 -14.30 3.72 24.44
C LEU A 96 -15.32 4.28 23.46
N ARG A 97 -16.34 4.88 23.99
CA ARG A 97 -17.33 5.65 23.20
C ARG A 97 -17.00 7.14 23.05
N ARG A 98 -15.88 7.68 23.54
CA ARG A 98 -15.74 9.14 23.70
C ARG A 98 -14.51 9.83 23.13
N VAL A 99 -13.48 9.13 22.71
CA VAL A 99 -12.28 9.82 22.24
C VAL A 99 -12.06 9.56 20.76
N GLY A 100 -12.28 10.60 19.94
CA GLY A 100 -12.02 10.56 18.51
C GLY A 100 -12.86 9.51 17.79
N ARG A 101 -14.17 9.51 17.95
CA ARG A 101 -15.08 8.51 17.36
C ARG A 101 -14.74 8.20 15.92
N LEU A 102 -14.51 9.23 15.10
CA LEU A 102 -14.22 9.05 13.68
C LEU A 102 -12.92 8.28 13.46
N HIS A 103 -11.82 8.60 14.17
CA HIS A 103 -10.54 7.89 14.03
C HIS A 103 -10.67 6.42 14.45
N SER A 104 -11.31 6.17 15.58
CA SER A 104 -11.53 4.80 16.07
C SER A 104 -12.46 3.99 15.19
N ASP A 105 -13.57 4.59 14.74
CA ASP A 105 -14.59 3.89 13.95
C ASP A 105 -14.05 3.58 12.56
N VAL A 106 -13.41 4.56 11.89
CA VAL A 106 -12.75 4.36 10.60
C VAL A 106 -11.60 3.36 10.74
N GLY A 107 -10.78 3.50 11.80
CA GLY A 107 -9.66 2.59 12.06
C GLY A 107 -10.09 1.14 12.26
N LEU A 108 -11.17 0.91 13.00
CA LEU A 108 -11.71 -0.44 13.20
C LEU A 108 -12.27 -1.03 11.91
N LEU A 109 -13.09 -0.24 11.19
CA LEU A 109 -13.71 -0.69 9.94
C LEU A 109 -12.66 -1.04 8.87
N SER A 110 -11.59 -0.25 8.80
CA SER A 110 -10.52 -0.45 7.82
C SER A 110 -9.37 -1.32 8.31
N LEU A 111 -9.37 -1.83 9.54
CA LEU A 111 -8.23 -2.51 10.15
C LEU A 111 -7.73 -3.70 9.33
N LEU A 112 -8.62 -4.64 9.00
CA LEU A 112 -8.25 -5.83 8.22
C LEU A 112 -7.82 -5.48 6.78
N PRO A 113 -8.61 -4.70 6.02
CA PRO A 113 -8.17 -4.27 4.69
C PRO A 113 -6.85 -3.49 4.70
N LEU A 114 -6.62 -2.62 5.70
CA LEU A 114 -5.33 -1.91 5.84
C LEU A 114 -4.17 -2.84 6.16
N LEU A 115 -4.36 -3.84 7.02
CA LEU A 115 -3.35 -4.84 7.28
C LEU A 115 -2.94 -5.56 6.00
N PHE A 116 -3.90 -5.96 5.17
CA PHE A 116 -3.63 -6.58 3.88
C PHE A 116 -2.91 -5.62 2.93
N LEU A 117 -3.43 -4.42 2.73
CA LEU A 117 -2.87 -3.46 1.79
C LEU A 117 -1.45 -3.03 2.17
N VAL A 118 -1.21 -2.73 3.44
CA VAL A 118 0.11 -2.32 3.94
C VAL A 118 1.06 -3.50 4.03
N GLY A 119 0.56 -4.67 4.46
CA GLY A 119 1.35 -5.91 4.53
C GLY A 119 1.87 -6.35 3.17
N THR A 120 1.01 -6.33 2.15
CA THR A 120 1.43 -6.62 0.77
C THR A 120 2.45 -5.59 0.26
N GLY A 121 2.30 -4.30 0.59
CA GLY A 121 3.30 -3.27 0.26
C GLY A 121 4.65 -3.50 0.92
N VAL A 122 4.68 -3.99 2.16
CA VAL A 122 5.92 -4.40 2.85
C VAL A 122 6.55 -5.61 2.15
N ALA A 123 5.75 -6.62 1.80
CA ALA A 123 6.25 -7.82 1.09
C ALA A 123 6.86 -7.45 -0.27
N LEU A 124 6.19 -6.62 -1.06
CA LEU A 124 6.74 -6.13 -2.34
C LEU A 124 8.05 -5.34 -2.15
N SER A 125 8.14 -4.57 -1.06
CA SER A 125 9.38 -3.86 -0.73
C SER A 125 10.49 -4.83 -0.30
N ALA A 126 10.17 -5.89 0.42
CA ALA A 126 11.13 -6.91 0.86
C ALA A 126 11.76 -7.63 -0.34
N VAL A 127 10.98 -8.04 -1.33
CA VAL A 127 11.50 -8.62 -2.58
C VAL A 127 12.33 -7.59 -3.35
N ARG A 128 11.86 -6.35 -3.43
CA ARG A 128 12.55 -5.29 -4.17
C ARG A 128 13.94 -4.96 -3.64
N PHE A 129 14.18 -5.15 -2.36
CA PHE A 129 15.46 -4.87 -1.69
C PHE A 129 16.22 -6.14 -1.31
N ASP A 130 15.90 -7.26 -1.93
CA ASP A 130 16.57 -8.55 -1.75
C ASP A 130 16.56 -9.03 -0.29
N VAL A 131 15.57 -8.57 0.51
CA VAL A 131 15.32 -9.07 1.87
C VAL A 131 14.57 -10.40 1.83
N TRP A 132 13.72 -10.54 0.84
CA TRP A 132 13.06 -11.78 0.46
C TRP A 132 13.50 -12.14 -0.94
N GLU A 133 14.46 -13.05 -1.04
CA GLU A 133 14.94 -13.58 -2.30
C GLU A 133 13.96 -14.64 -2.80
N LEU A 134 13.45 -14.43 -4.01
CA LEU A 134 12.62 -15.44 -4.68
C LEU A 134 13.53 -16.53 -5.23
N ILE A 135 13.08 -17.77 -5.17
CA ILE A 135 13.80 -18.90 -5.77
C ILE A 135 13.68 -18.76 -7.30
N PRO A 136 14.80 -18.65 -8.03
CA PRO A 136 14.74 -18.57 -9.48
C PRO A 136 14.10 -19.83 -10.08
N ASN A 137 13.12 -19.64 -10.96
CA ASN A 137 12.60 -20.74 -11.75
C ASN A 137 13.63 -21.11 -12.81
N GLU A 138 14.35 -22.18 -12.58
CA GLU A 138 15.26 -22.75 -13.57
C GLU A 138 14.45 -23.42 -14.67
N LEU A 139 14.65 -23.00 -15.92
CA LEU A 139 14.06 -23.65 -17.07
C LEU A 139 14.74 -25.01 -17.27
N GLU A 140 13.97 -26.07 -17.11
CA GLU A 140 14.47 -27.40 -17.42
C GLU A 140 14.44 -27.59 -18.94
N SER A 141 15.63 -27.78 -19.53
CA SER A 141 15.76 -28.06 -20.95
C SER A 141 15.20 -29.44 -21.30
N VAL A 142 14.39 -29.48 -22.33
CA VAL A 142 13.83 -30.72 -22.87
C VAL A 142 14.67 -31.15 -24.10
N GLU A 143 15.21 -32.36 -24.09
CA GLU A 143 15.91 -32.87 -25.26
C GLU A 143 14.92 -33.07 -26.42
N VAL A 144 15.06 -32.23 -27.43
CA VAL A 144 14.22 -32.31 -28.64
C VAL A 144 15.11 -32.55 -29.85
N SER A 145 14.68 -33.51 -30.68
CA SER A 145 15.39 -33.84 -31.93
C SER A 145 15.39 -32.62 -32.87
N HIS A 146 16.48 -32.46 -33.62
CA HIS A 146 16.55 -31.46 -34.66
C HIS A 146 15.45 -31.68 -35.70
N SER A 147 14.82 -30.59 -36.11
CA SER A 147 13.79 -30.59 -37.13
C SER A 147 14.09 -29.43 -38.11
N GLU A 148 14.23 -29.77 -39.40
CA GLU A 148 14.36 -28.77 -40.46
C GLU A 148 12.99 -28.20 -40.90
N ALA A 149 11.91 -28.69 -40.32
CA ALA A 149 10.57 -28.27 -40.66
C ALA A 149 10.23 -26.91 -40.07
N VAL A 150 9.75 -25.99 -40.91
CA VAL A 150 9.18 -24.72 -40.47
C VAL A 150 7.66 -24.83 -40.54
N ILE A 151 7.01 -24.83 -39.37
CA ILE A 151 5.58 -24.99 -39.22
C ILE A 151 5.00 -23.66 -38.67
N ALA A 152 3.91 -23.19 -39.23
CA ALA A 152 3.29 -21.97 -38.75
C ALA A 152 2.78 -22.14 -37.28
N PRO A 153 2.94 -21.14 -36.42
CA PRO A 153 2.49 -21.23 -35.01
C PRO A 153 1.01 -21.61 -34.84
N SER A 154 0.16 -21.26 -35.82
CA SER A 154 -1.26 -21.65 -35.84
C SER A 154 -1.50 -23.15 -35.99
N GLU A 155 -0.52 -23.89 -36.48
CA GLU A 155 -0.58 -25.34 -36.71
C GLU A 155 0.09 -26.15 -35.57
N TRP A 156 0.70 -25.48 -34.61
CA TRP A 156 1.35 -26.14 -33.48
C TRP A 156 0.33 -26.81 -32.56
N PRO A 157 0.43 -28.13 -32.31
CA PRO A 157 -0.51 -28.83 -31.44
C PRO A 157 -0.58 -28.25 -30.04
N ALA A 158 0.55 -27.74 -29.52
CA ALA A 158 0.64 -27.09 -28.22
C ALA A 158 -0.24 -25.82 -28.17
N PHE A 159 -0.14 -24.94 -29.16
CA PHE A 159 -0.96 -23.72 -29.21
C PHE A 159 -2.44 -24.00 -29.43
N GLN A 160 -2.79 -25.06 -30.13
CA GLN A 160 -4.18 -25.49 -30.29
C GLN A 160 -4.79 -26.05 -29.00
N SER A 161 -3.96 -26.59 -28.09
CA SER A 161 -4.41 -27.17 -26.81
C SER A 161 -4.49 -26.16 -25.68
N ILE A 162 -3.75 -25.05 -25.74
CA ILE A 162 -3.68 -24.02 -24.70
C ILE A 162 -4.86 -23.06 -24.86
N SER A 163 -5.64 -22.89 -23.79
CA SER A 163 -6.71 -21.89 -23.79
C SER A 163 -6.12 -20.49 -23.62
N LEU A 164 -6.59 -19.54 -24.41
CA LEU A 164 -6.18 -18.14 -24.32
C LEU A 164 -6.38 -17.54 -22.91
N LYS A 165 -7.34 -18.06 -22.16
CA LYS A 165 -7.60 -17.63 -20.78
C LYS A 165 -6.50 -18.00 -19.78
N ASP A 166 -5.73 -19.05 -20.12
CA ASP A 166 -4.66 -19.55 -19.25
C ASP A 166 -3.32 -18.87 -19.57
N VAL A 167 -3.27 -18.09 -20.66
CA VAL A 167 -2.09 -17.33 -21.09
C VAL A 167 -2.06 -15.98 -20.38
N GLU A 168 -0.91 -15.59 -19.83
CA GLU A 168 -0.65 -14.23 -19.34
C GLU A 168 0.11 -13.42 -20.40
N VAL A 169 1.25 -13.95 -20.86
CA VAL A 169 2.11 -13.26 -21.84
C VAL A 169 2.67 -14.28 -22.81
N LEU A 170 2.67 -13.94 -24.11
CA LEU A 170 3.39 -14.66 -25.15
C LEU A 170 4.36 -13.67 -25.81
N ARG A 171 5.66 -13.93 -25.70
CA ARG A 171 6.70 -13.18 -26.41
C ARG A 171 7.11 -13.89 -27.66
N TYR A 172 7.24 -13.12 -28.71
CA TYR A 172 7.64 -13.58 -30.03
C TYR A 172 9.14 -13.44 -30.18
N PRO A 173 9.80 -14.40 -30.87
CA PRO A 173 11.19 -14.27 -31.22
C PRO A 173 11.38 -13.13 -32.24
N PHE A 174 12.60 -12.59 -32.28
CA PHE A 174 12.94 -11.55 -33.26
C PHE A 174 13.04 -12.14 -34.69
N LEU A 175 13.55 -13.34 -34.80
CA LEU A 175 13.68 -14.08 -36.06
C LEU A 175 13.06 -15.49 -35.91
N VAL A 176 12.63 -16.08 -37.02
CA VAL A 176 12.16 -17.48 -37.01
C VAL A 176 13.34 -18.38 -37.37
N GLU A 177 14.20 -18.63 -36.38
CA GLU A 177 15.39 -19.48 -36.51
C GLU A 177 15.33 -20.61 -35.46
N GLU A 178 16.17 -21.63 -35.64
CA GLU A 178 16.14 -22.82 -34.76
C GLU A 178 16.55 -22.51 -33.31
N ASP A 179 17.45 -21.55 -33.13
CA ASP A 179 17.95 -21.12 -31.82
C ASP A 179 17.03 -20.10 -31.12
N GLU A 180 16.00 -19.64 -31.80
CA GLU A 180 15.05 -18.66 -31.27
C GLU A 180 13.81 -19.38 -30.71
N VAL A 181 13.20 -18.75 -29.69
CA VAL A 181 12.08 -19.33 -28.98
C VAL A 181 10.90 -18.36 -28.82
N PHE A 182 9.70 -18.90 -28.79
CA PHE A 182 8.51 -18.23 -28.25
C PHE A 182 8.49 -18.50 -26.75
N GLU A 183 8.45 -17.43 -25.94
CA GLU A 183 8.34 -17.54 -24.51
C GLU A 183 6.86 -17.39 -24.09
N LEU A 184 6.28 -18.43 -23.55
CA LEU A 184 4.93 -18.42 -23.02
C LEU A 184 4.95 -18.39 -21.49
N THR A 185 4.30 -17.39 -20.90
CA THR A 185 4.01 -17.33 -19.48
C THR A 185 2.52 -17.56 -19.27
N MET A 186 2.20 -18.53 -18.42
CA MET A 186 0.83 -18.88 -18.09
C MET A 186 0.31 -18.02 -16.92
N GLN A 187 -1.02 -17.92 -16.77
CA GLN A 187 -1.64 -17.17 -15.65
C GLN A 187 -1.29 -17.73 -14.25
N ASN A 188 -0.91 -18.99 -14.15
CA ASN A 188 -0.42 -19.61 -12.91
C ASN A 188 1.06 -19.31 -12.65
N GLY A 189 1.78 -18.72 -13.62
CA GLY A 189 3.19 -18.35 -13.57
C GLY A 189 4.14 -19.35 -14.23
N ASP A 190 3.66 -20.52 -14.69
CA ASP A 190 4.47 -21.48 -15.42
C ASP A 190 5.01 -20.87 -16.72
N ARG A 191 6.24 -21.23 -17.07
CA ARG A 191 6.92 -20.75 -18.28
C ARG A 191 7.22 -21.92 -19.19
N ILE A 192 6.96 -21.74 -20.48
CA ILE A 192 7.19 -22.73 -21.50
C ILE A 192 7.87 -22.04 -22.68
N GLU A 193 8.96 -22.61 -23.16
CA GLU A 193 9.65 -22.14 -24.37
C GLU A 193 9.42 -23.09 -25.52
N PHE A 194 8.98 -22.53 -26.65
CA PHE A 194 8.73 -23.27 -27.86
C PHE A 194 9.74 -22.84 -28.93
N ARG A 195 10.36 -23.81 -29.60
CA ARG A 195 11.23 -23.53 -30.75
C ARG A 195 10.45 -22.77 -31.82
N ALA A 196 11.08 -21.74 -32.38
CA ALA A 196 10.42 -20.84 -33.33
C ALA A 196 10.06 -21.49 -34.65
N THR A 197 10.74 -22.57 -35.04
CA THR A 197 10.56 -23.24 -36.33
C THR A 197 9.41 -24.23 -36.36
N ASP A 198 9.26 -25.07 -35.31
CA ASP A 198 8.32 -26.20 -35.32
C ASP A 198 7.39 -26.26 -34.08
N GLY A 199 7.58 -25.38 -33.11
CA GLY A 199 6.76 -25.34 -31.90
C GLY A 199 7.03 -26.49 -30.92
N ALA A 200 8.17 -27.14 -31.03
CA ALA A 200 8.58 -28.13 -30.05
C ALA A 200 8.94 -27.46 -28.72
N VAL A 201 8.51 -28.03 -27.60
CA VAL A 201 8.86 -27.53 -26.26
C VAL A 201 10.33 -27.80 -26.01
N VAL A 202 11.14 -26.75 -25.88
CA VAL A 202 12.58 -26.83 -25.65
C VAL A 202 12.98 -26.62 -24.19
N ALA A 203 12.15 -25.88 -23.46
CA ALA A 203 12.33 -25.70 -22.02
C ALA A 203 10.98 -25.45 -21.32
N GLN A 204 10.90 -25.82 -20.07
CA GLN A 204 9.74 -25.53 -19.22
C GLN A 204 10.16 -25.30 -17.78
N ALA A 205 9.43 -24.49 -17.06
CA ALA A 205 9.60 -24.28 -15.63
C ALA A 205 8.25 -24.20 -14.96
N ASP A 206 8.07 -25.00 -13.93
CA ASP A 206 6.95 -24.87 -13.01
C ASP A 206 7.25 -23.75 -12.01
N VAL A 207 6.27 -22.89 -11.75
CA VAL A 207 6.46 -21.77 -10.85
C VAL A 207 6.58 -22.23 -9.39
N HIS A 208 7.59 -21.76 -8.68
CA HIS A 208 7.75 -22.03 -7.26
C HIS A 208 6.67 -21.32 -6.42
N LEU A 209 6.36 -21.88 -5.24
CA LEU A 209 5.32 -21.37 -4.35
C LEU A 209 5.58 -19.92 -3.90
N ASP A 210 6.84 -19.54 -3.68
CA ASP A 210 7.22 -18.19 -3.28
C ASP A 210 6.96 -17.16 -4.39
N GLU A 211 7.20 -17.50 -5.65
CA GLU A 211 6.86 -16.66 -6.80
C GLU A 211 5.34 -16.57 -6.99
N GLN A 212 4.60 -17.67 -6.78
CA GLN A 212 3.13 -17.64 -6.77
C GLN A 212 2.60 -16.70 -5.69
N ILE A 213 3.15 -16.78 -4.47
CA ILE A 213 2.78 -15.87 -3.35
C ILE A 213 3.12 -14.43 -3.72
N PHE A 214 4.27 -14.18 -4.34
CA PHE A 214 4.67 -12.85 -4.76
C PHE A 214 3.74 -12.29 -5.84
N ALA A 215 3.44 -13.07 -6.88
CA ALA A 215 2.51 -12.68 -7.94
C ALA A 215 1.11 -12.37 -7.40
N TRP A 216 0.61 -13.23 -6.49
CA TRP A 216 -0.65 -12.97 -5.80
C TRP A 216 -0.59 -11.68 -4.96
N THR A 217 0.51 -11.47 -4.23
CA THR A 217 0.74 -10.27 -3.43
C THR A 217 0.74 -8.99 -4.28
N ASP A 218 1.38 -9.03 -5.46
CA ASP A 218 1.37 -7.91 -6.41
C ASP A 218 -0.04 -7.66 -6.95
N ARG A 219 -0.75 -8.70 -7.36
CA ARG A 219 -2.15 -8.59 -7.84
C ARG A 219 -3.05 -7.97 -6.78
N VAL A 220 -2.95 -8.42 -5.52
CA VAL A 220 -3.74 -7.87 -4.40
C VAL A 220 -3.39 -6.41 -4.17
N HIS A 221 -2.11 -6.08 -4.06
CA HIS A 221 -1.66 -4.72 -3.78
C HIS A 221 -2.05 -3.72 -4.88
N THR A 222 -1.91 -4.13 -6.13
CA THR A 222 -2.20 -3.29 -7.30
C THR A 222 -3.67 -3.27 -7.70
N ALA A 223 -4.53 -4.01 -6.99
CA ALA A 223 -5.96 -4.17 -7.31
C ALA A 223 -6.22 -4.71 -8.73
N ARG A 224 -5.35 -5.57 -9.25
CA ARG A 224 -5.53 -6.24 -10.55
C ARG A 224 -6.52 -7.41 -10.42
N PHE A 225 -7.69 -7.11 -9.88
CA PHE A 225 -8.83 -8.03 -9.78
C PHE A 225 -10.07 -7.38 -10.40
N ASP A 226 -11.13 -8.15 -10.50
CA ASP A 226 -12.42 -7.66 -10.93
C ASP A 226 -12.87 -6.41 -10.16
N GLY A 227 -13.52 -5.49 -10.86
CA GLY A 227 -13.73 -4.09 -10.50
C GLY A 227 -14.18 -3.76 -9.06
N TRP A 228 -14.90 -4.66 -8.35
CA TRP A 228 -15.36 -4.39 -6.99
C TRP A 228 -14.22 -4.26 -5.96
N LEU A 229 -13.12 -5.01 -6.14
CA LEU A 229 -11.97 -4.96 -5.23
C LEU A 229 -11.18 -3.65 -5.39
N ALA A 230 -11.11 -3.10 -6.62
CA ALA A 230 -10.52 -1.80 -6.86
C ALA A 230 -11.27 -0.69 -6.09
N TRP A 231 -12.61 -0.76 -6.03
CA TRP A 231 -13.42 0.15 -5.21
C TRP A 231 -13.15 -0.01 -3.71
N LEU A 232 -12.97 -1.23 -3.24
CA LEU A 232 -12.59 -1.48 -1.85
C LEU A 232 -11.23 -0.85 -1.53
N TRP A 233 -10.21 -1.05 -2.37
CA TRP A 233 -8.89 -0.45 -2.18
C TRP A 233 -8.91 1.07 -2.25
N MET A 234 -9.73 1.64 -3.11
CA MET A 234 -9.95 3.08 -3.14
C MET A 234 -10.55 3.57 -1.81
N ALA A 235 -11.58 2.91 -1.29
CA ALA A 235 -12.18 3.26 0.00
C ALA A 235 -11.18 3.13 1.17
N VAL A 236 -10.35 2.08 1.18
CA VAL A 236 -9.28 1.87 2.18
C VAL A 236 -8.21 2.97 2.08
N SER A 237 -7.83 3.38 0.88
CA SER A 237 -6.88 4.48 0.67
C SER A 237 -7.43 5.81 1.21
N VAL A 238 -8.70 6.10 0.98
CA VAL A 238 -9.39 7.28 1.54
C VAL A 238 -9.46 7.17 3.07
N ALA A 239 -9.77 5.99 3.62
CA ALA A 239 -9.76 5.76 5.06
C ALA A 239 -8.38 5.99 5.67
N MET A 240 -7.30 5.56 5.01
CA MET A 240 -5.92 5.80 5.45
C MET A 240 -5.60 7.28 5.51
N LEU A 241 -5.99 8.06 4.49
CA LEU A 241 -5.82 9.52 4.50
C LEU A 241 -6.61 10.19 5.65
N ALA A 242 -7.85 9.75 5.90
CA ALA A 242 -8.65 10.24 7.01
C ALA A 242 -8.03 9.89 8.37
N LEU A 243 -7.46 8.69 8.52
CA LEU A 243 -6.73 8.27 9.72
C LEU A 243 -5.46 9.09 9.93
N ALA A 244 -4.69 9.33 8.88
CA ALA A 244 -3.50 10.18 8.93
C ALA A 244 -3.86 11.61 9.34
N TYR A 245 -4.88 12.20 8.72
CA TYR A 245 -5.36 13.55 9.05
C TYR A 245 -5.85 13.66 10.49
N THR A 246 -6.70 12.74 10.94
CA THR A 246 -7.25 12.75 12.31
C THR A 246 -6.19 12.45 13.36
N GLY A 247 -5.23 11.57 13.06
CA GLY A 247 -4.07 11.29 13.89
C GLY A 247 -3.17 12.51 14.05
N LEU A 248 -2.79 13.13 12.92
CA LEU A 248 -1.91 14.31 12.89
C LEU A 248 -2.55 15.52 13.62
N THR A 249 -3.82 15.79 13.35
CA THR A 249 -4.54 16.88 14.04
C THR A 249 -4.64 16.64 15.55
N SER A 250 -4.86 15.40 15.97
CA SER A 250 -4.88 15.01 17.39
C SER A 250 -3.51 15.20 18.04
N TRP A 251 -2.45 14.78 17.35
CA TRP A 251 -1.07 14.98 17.80
C TRP A 251 -0.72 16.46 17.90
N PHE A 252 -1.03 17.25 16.87
CA PHE A 252 -0.75 18.68 16.85
C PHE A 252 -1.48 19.44 17.99
N ARG A 253 -2.75 19.12 18.22
CA ARG A 253 -3.51 19.70 19.33
C ARG A 253 -2.85 19.39 20.68
N ARG A 254 -2.37 18.18 20.90
CA ARG A 254 -1.66 17.79 22.12
C ARG A 254 -0.35 18.56 22.27
N TRP A 255 0.42 18.67 21.20
CA TRP A 255 1.69 19.39 21.19
C TRP A 255 1.51 20.87 21.50
N VAL A 256 0.53 21.52 20.91
CA VAL A 256 0.19 22.95 21.20
C VAL A 256 -0.27 23.11 22.65
N SER A 257 -1.11 22.21 23.16
CA SER A 257 -1.59 22.26 24.55
C SER A 257 -0.45 22.08 25.55
N ALA A 258 0.47 21.12 25.29
CA ALA A 258 1.66 20.95 26.15
C ALA A 258 2.54 22.19 26.17
N ARG A 259 2.77 22.84 25.03
CA ARG A 259 3.55 24.09 24.98
C ARG A 259 2.88 25.26 25.70
N ARG A 260 1.56 25.34 25.68
CA ARG A 260 0.83 26.37 26.43
C ARG A 260 0.98 26.21 27.93
N MET A 261 0.97 24.97 28.44
CA MET A 261 1.18 24.69 29.85
C MET A 261 2.59 25.09 30.32
N ILE A 262 3.61 24.85 29.51
CA ILE A 262 4.99 25.26 29.81
C ILE A 262 5.12 26.79 29.91
N LYS A 263 4.40 27.55 29.09
CA LYS A 263 4.42 29.02 29.12
C LYS A 263 3.77 29.62 30.36
N HIS A 264 2.77 28.96 30.95
CA HIS A 264 2.11 29.40 32.18
C HIS A 264 2.94 29.14 33.45
N LYS A 265 4.03 28.38 33.35
CA LYS A 265 4.93 27.99 34.46
C LYS A 265 5.86 29.13 34.94
N MET A 266 5.88 30.28 34.25
CA MET A 266 6.92 31.28 34.45
C MET A 266 6.51 32.53 35.27
N ASN A 267 5.41 32.53 35.99
CA ASN A 267 5.08 33.64 36.88
C ASN A 267 5.04 33.14 38.31
N ASP A 268 6.13 33.36 39.04
CA ASP A 268 6.22 33.27 40.53
C ASP A 268 5.35 34.40 41.15
N VAL A 269 4.06 34.20 41.13
CA VAL A 269 3.11 35.09 41.82
C VAL A 269 2.46 34.26 42.92
N VAL A 270 2.45 34.82 44.12
CA VAL A 270 1.65 34.28 45.25
C VAL A 270 0.23 34.04 44.73
N THR A 271 -0.19 32.78 44.76
CA THR A 271 -1.46 32.34 44.18
C THR A 271 -2.42 31.89 45.23
N ASP A 272 -3.69 32.32 45.13
CA ASP A 272 -4.76 31.88 46.02
C ASP A 272 -5.10 30.42 45.85
N VAL A 273 -5.01 29.93 44.58
CA VAL A 273 -5.31 28.55 44.23
C VAL A 273 -4.32 28.03 43.19
N CYS A 274 -3.81 26.83 43.44
CA CYS A 274 -2.99 26.08 42.48
C CYS A 274 -3.82 24.96 41.83
N ILE A 275 -3.85 24.88 40.51
CA ILE A 275 -4.49 23.78 39.78
C ILE A 275 -3.41 22.82 39.30
N VAL A 276 -3.41 21.61 39.83
CA VAL A 276 -2.46 20.55 39.46
C VAL A 276 -3.17 19.58 38.49
N VAL A 277 -2.57 19.40 37.31
CA VAL A 277 -3.19 18.66 36.22
C VAL A 277 -2.37 17.44 35.87
N ALA A 278 -3.02 16.27 35.78
CA ALA A 278 -2.49 15.11 35.08
C ALA A 278 -3.42 14.81 33.89
N SER A 279 -2.90 14.97 32.68
CA SER A 279 -3.68 14.78 31.47
C SER A 279 -2.88 14.01 30.43
N GLN A 280 -3.34 12.81 30.08
CA GLN A 280 -2.69 12.04 29.02
C GLN A 280 -3.08 12.52 27.61
N MET A 281 -4.30 13.03 27.44
CA MET A 281 -4.84 13.43 26.14
C MET A 281 -4.98 14.95 25.97
N GLY A 282 -4.52 15.73 26.92
CA GLY A 282 -4.60 17.19 26.88
C GLY A 282 -6.00 17.77 27.21
N THR A 283 -7.06 16.97 27.24
CA THR A 283 -8.44 17.45 27.49
C THR A 283 -8.63 17.98 28.89
N THR A 284 -8.04 17.34 29.90
CA THR A 284 -8.08 17.79 31.29
C THR A 284 -7.27 19.08 31.45
N ALA A 285 -6.13 19.19 30.76
CA ALA A 285 -5.32 20.40 30.75
C ALA A 285 -6.04 21.59 30.09
N ASP A 286 -6.77 21.37 28.99
CA ASP A 286 -7.57 22.40 28.37
C ASP A 286 -8.70 22.88 29.29
N ARG A 287 -9.38 21.96 29.98
CA ARG A 287 -10.41 22.29 30.99
C ARG A 287 -9.83 23.06 32.16
N ALA A 288 -8.66 22.64 32.66
CA ALA A 288 -7.97 23.34 33.75
C ALA A 288 -7.58 24.78 33.33
N SER A 289 -7.09 24.94 32.11
CA SER A 289 -6.75 26.27 31.59
C SER A 289 -7.97 27.17 31.41
N ARG A 290 -9.11 26.65 31.00
CA ARG A 290 -10.37 27.39 30.94
C ARG A 290 -10.88 27.78 32.31
N LEU A 291 -10.80 26.85 33.28
CA LEU A 291 -11.16 27.12 34.66
C LEU A 291 -10.27 28.20 35.27
N ALA A 292 -8.94 28.09 35.07
CA ALA A 292 -8.00 29.10 35.52
C ALA A 292 -8.31 30.49 34.94
N LYS A 293 -8.64 30.55 33.65
CA LYS A 293 -9.02 31.81 33.00
C LYS A 293 -10.29 32.40 33.62
N ALA A 294 -11.32 31.59 33.82
CA ALA A 294 -12.57 32.04 34.47
C ALA A 294 -12.33 32.53 35.90
N TRP A 295 -11.46 31.88 36.67
CA TRP A 295 -11.11 32.35 38.02
C TRP A 295 -10.32 33.65 38.01
N LEU A 296 -9.38 33.80 37.07
CA LEU A 296 -8.66 35.08 36.89
C LEU A 296 -9.60 36.24 36.53
N GLU A 297 -10.62 35.99 35.70
CA GLU A 297 -11.66 36.95 35.37
C GLU A 297 -12.53 37.33 36.59
N MET A 298 -12.65 36.46 37.57
CA MET A 298 -13.33 36.69 38.86
C MET A 298 -12.39 37.30 39.93
N GLY A 299 -11.14 37.61 39.57
CA GLY A 299 -10.16 38.19 40.49
C GLY A 299 -9.42 37.20 41.36
N VAL A 300 -9.62 35.88 41.20
CA VAL A 300 -8.90 34.84 41.94
C VAL A 300 -7.56 34.56 41.25
N LYS A 301 -6.45 34.76 41.94
CA LYS A 301 -5.13 34.45 41.40
C LYS A 301 -4.90 32.94 41.43
N CYS A 302 -4.74 32.34 40.25
CA CYS A 302 -4.53 30.89 40.10
C CYS A 302 -3.39 30.59 39.13
N THR A 303 -2.69 29.49 39.41
CA THR A 303 -1.67 28.91 38.53
C THR A 303 -2.03 27.49 38.14
N VAL A 304 -1.58 27.05 36.96
CA VAL A 304 -1.78 25.68 36.47
C VAL A 304 -0.45 24.99 36.37
N HIS A 305 -0.29 23.86 37.05
CA HIS A 305 0.92 23.05 37.08
C HIS A 305 0.64 21.64 36.54
N ASP A 306 1.64 21.08 35.88
CA ASP A 306 1.61 19.66 35.51
C ASP A 306 2.03 18.82 36.74
N LEU A 307 1.29 17.73 37.02
CA LEU A 307 1.54 16.86 38.13
C LEU A 307 2.99 16.29 38.13
N ALA A 308 3.52 15.96 36.96
CA ALA A 308 4.88 15.43 36.83
C ALA A 308 5.98 16.42 37.27
N SER A 309 5.73 17.72 37.17
CA SER A 309 6.66 18.80 37.52
C SER A 309 6.22 19.60 38.73
N PHE A 310 5.08 19.25 39.35
CA PHE A 310 4.57 19.94 40.51
C PHE A 310 5.50 19.74 41.73
N ARG A 311 5.80 20.82 42.43
CA ARG A 311 6.48 20.82 43.70
C ARG A 311 5.65 21.65 44.68
N PRO A 312 5.23 21.09 45.82
CA PRO A 312 4.55 21.86 46.85
C PRO A 312 5.44 23.00 47.37
N SER A 313 4.84 24.18 47.57
CA SER A 313 5.50 25.31 48.25
C SER A 313 4.71 25.65 49.50
N PRO A 314 5.35 26.12 50.57
CA PRO A 314 4.69 26.56 51.81
C PRO A 314 3.66 27.68 51.56
N ASP A 315 3.81 28.46 50.50
CA ASP A 315 2.96 29.60 50.20
C ASP A 315 1.68 29.19 49.42
N MET A 316 1.48 27.90 49.17
CA MET A 316 0.31 27.37 48.48
C MET A 316 -0.83 27.09 49.45
N HIS A 317 -1.85 27.93 49.44
CA HIS A 317 -2.97 27.80 50.39
C HIS A 317 -4.01 26.76 49.95
N LYS A 318 -4.28 26.64 48.65
CA LYS A 318 -5.29 25.70 48.11
C LYS A 318 -4.79 25.04 46.81
N CYS A 319 -4.91 23.71 46.70
CA CYS A 319 -4.58 22.96 45.51
C CYS A 319 -5.80 22.20 45.01
N LEU A 320 -6.13 22.40 43.74
CA LEU A 320 -7.13 21.62 43.00
C LEU A 320 -6.44 20.60 42.10
N PHE A 321 -6.64 19.33 42.33
CA PHE A 321 -6.10 18.26 41.46
C PHE A 321 -7.14 17.89 40.41
N MET A 322 -6.78 18.06 39.14
CA MET A 322 -7.58 17.64 37.98
C MET A 322 -6.87 16.47 37.28
N LEU A 323 -7.30 15.27 37.59
CA LEU A 323 -6.66 14.05 37.11
C LEU A 323 -7.50 13.42 36.01
N ALA A 324 -6.88 13.05 34.88
CA ALA A 324 -7.53 12.19 33.89
C ALA A 324 -7.46 10.75 34.38
N THR A 325 -8.61 10.17 34.70
CA THR A 325 -8.72 8.77 35.10
C THR A 325 -9.03 7.89 33.90
N TYR A 326 -8.28 6.81 33.72
CA TYR A 326 -8.60 5.73 32.80
C TYR A 326 -9.30 4.60 33.56
N GLY A 327 -10.45 4.16 33.04
CA GLY A 327 -11.21 3.06 33.64
C GLY A 327 -12.36 3.51 34.51
N GLN A 328 -12.73 2.69 35.49
CA GLN A 328 -13.73 3.01 36.51
C GLN A 328 -13.05 3.86 37.58
N GLY A 329 -13.05 5.14 37.35
CA GLY A 329 -12.68 6.09 38.40
C GLY A 329 -13.93 6.52 39.14
#